data_f5e71202e4fc75bdc9b3727a4fb42ee6
#
_entry.id   f5e71202e4fc75bdc9b3727a4fb42ee6
#
_cell.length_a   1.000
_cell.length_b   1.000
_cell.length_c   1.000
_cell.angle_alpha   90.00
_cell.angle_beta   90.00
_cell.angle_gamma   90.00
#
_symmetry.space_group_name_H-M   'P 1'
#
loop_
_entity.id
_entity.type
_entity.pdbx_description
1 polymer ?
#
loop_
_entity_poly.entity_id
_entity_poly.type
_entity_poly.pdbx_seq_one_letter_code
_entity_poly.pdbx_strand_id
1 'polypeptide(L)'
;METMKIELATIQDVPALLDLQCKAFGPLCKELDWEDAPILSETLEHLYEDFAQCTTLKVENEDGLIVGSVHGKVDDGSLYIGRLMVLPEYQQRGIGKRLFREIQSRLPHLRAWLCTCQQVRPPYEFYLREGFKPYQSEVVGPGLTWAYLEKTPMTGC
;
A
#
# COMPACT_ATOMS: atom_id res chain seq x y z
N MET A 1 -14.66 19.74 9.55
CA MET A 1 -14.09 18.39 9.42
C MET A 1 -12.58 18.50 9.20
N GLU A 2 -11.84 17.91 10.08
CA GLU A 2 -10.39 17.99 9.99
C GLU A 2 -9.84 17.14 8.87
N THR A 3 -8.94 17.74 8.09
CA THR A 3 -8.20 17.02 7.08
C THR A 3 -6.94 16.45 7.73
N MET A 4 -6.86 15.14 7.82
CA MET A 4 -5.68 14.49 8.38
C MET A 4 -4.49 14.73 7.49
N LYS A 5 -3.36 15.04 8.11
CA LYS A 5 -2.15 15.43 7.42
C LYS A 5 -1.32 14.19 7.03
N ILE A 6 -0.80 14.20 5.82
CA ILE A 6 0.14 13.17 5.37
C ILE A 6 1.55 13.62 5.73
N GLU A 7 2.28 12.78 6.44
CA GLU A 7 3.64 13.07 6.87
C GLU A 7 4.58 11.91 6.57
N LEU A 8 5.87 12.19 6.53
CA LEU A 8 6.87 11.14 6.44
C LEU A 8 6.89 10.35 7.74
N ALA A 9 6.86 9.03 7.64
CA ALA A 9 7.02 8.19 8.81
C ALA A 9 8.48 8.19 9.24
N THR A 10 8.70 7.96 10.52
CA THR A 10 10.04 7.87 11.10
C THR A 10 10.31 6.44 11.55
N ILE A 11 11.57 6.14 11.86
CA ILE A 11 11.94 4.78 12.28
C ILE A 11 11.21 4.37 13.56
N GLN A 12 10.85 5.33 14.41
CA GLN A 12 10.08 5.04 15.62
C GLN A 12 8.66 4.58 15.31
N ASP A 13 8.17 4.85 14.11
CA ASP A 13 6.81 4.45 13.71
C ASP A 13 6.72 2.99 13.29
N VAL A 14 7.84 2.31 13.06
CA VAL A 14 7.83 0.96 12.48
C VAL A 14 6.99 -0.04 13.27
N PRO A 15 7.07 -0.11 14.62
CA PRO A 15 6.19 -1.03 15.36
C PRO A 15 4.70 -0.73 15.14
N ALA A 16 4.33 0.56 15.11
CA ALA A 16 2.95 0.96 14.87
C ALA A 16 2.51 0.61 13.44
N LEU A 17 3.43 0.70 12.48
CA LEU A 17 3.14 0.33 11.10
C LEU A 17 2.88 -1.17 10.98
N LEU A 18 3.61 -1.99 11.72
CA LEU A 18 3.36 -3.44 11.74
C LEU A 18 1.98 -3.75 12.31
N ASP A 19 1.61 -3.06 13.39
CA ASP A 19 0.29 -3.22 14.00
C ASP A 19 -0.82 -2.81 13.02
N LEU A 20 -0.63 -1.69 12.32
CA LEU A 20 -1.56 -1.23 11.29
C LEU A 20 -1.70 -2.29 10.19
N GLN A 21 -0.58 -2.86 9.77
CA GLN A 21 -0.57 -3.88 8.72
C GLN A 21 -1.43 -5.09 9.10
N CYS A 22 -1.29 -5.56 10.32
CA CYS A 22 -2.08 -6.69 10.80
C CYS A 22 -3.57 -6.35 10.87
N LYS A 23 -3.90 -5.15 11.33
CA LYS A 23 -5.30 -4.71 11.45
C LYS A 23 -5.94 -4.44 10.10
N ALA A 24 -5.18 -3.95 9.14
CA ALA A 24 -5.72 -3.63 7.82
C ALA A 24 -5.89 -4.88 6.95
N PHE A 25 -4.92 -5.79 6.98
CA PHE A 25 -4.93 -6.96 6.10
C PHE A 25 -5.45 -8.24 6.74
N GLY A 26 -5.45 -8.32 8.08
CA GLY A 26 -5.95 -9.50 8.77
C GLY A 26 -7.37 -9.89 8.36
N PRO A 27 -8.34 -8.95 8.40
CA PRO A 27 -9.71 -9.27 7.98
C PRO A 27 -9.80 -9.75 6.54
N LEU A 28 -9.03 -9.15 5.63
CA LEU A 28 -9.02 -9.55 4.22
C LEU A 28 -8.47 -10.96 4.04
N CYS A 29 -7.38 -11.29 4.74
CA CYS A 29 -6.80 -12.62 4.65
C CYS A 29 -7.73 -13.67 5.23
N LYS A 30 -8.43 -13.33 6.29
CA LYS A 30 -9.41 -14.22 6.90
C LYS A 30 -10.58 -14.48 5.94
N GLU A 31 -11.06 -13.44 5.27
CA GLU A 31 -12.14 -13.54 4.29
C GLU A 31 -11.73 -14.46 3.12
N LEU A 32 -10.46 -14.39 2.71
CA LEU A 32 -9.92 -15.21 1.63
C LEU A 32 -9.47 -16.60 2.10
N ASP A 33 -9.62 -16.88 3.40
CA ASP A 33 -9.15 -18.13 4.02
C ASP A 33 -7.65 -18.34 3.79
N TRP A 34 -6.89 -17.25 3.81
CA TRP A 34 -5.46 -17.27 3.57
C TRP A 34 -4.71 -17.03 4.88
N GLU A 35 -4.69 -18.04 5.74
CA GLU A 35 -4.12 -17.95 7.07
C GLU A 35 -2.62 -17.77 7.09
N ASP A 36 -1.93 -18.31 6.10
CA ASP A 36 -0.47 -18.24 6.01
C ASP A 36 0.02 -17.14 5.07
N ALA A 37 -0.79 -16.11 4.86
CA ALA A 37 -0.39 -14.98 4.02
C ALA A 37 0.91 -14.37 4.56
N PRO A 38 1.93 -14.16 3.73
CA PRO A 38 3.21 -13.64 4.18
C PRO A 38 3.10 -12.32 4.93
N ILE A 39 2.13 -11.48 4.56
CA ILE A 39 1.95 -10.18 5.20
C ILE A 39 1.54 -10.29 6.67
N LEU A 40 0.93 -11.41 7.08
CA LEU A 40 0.52 -11.64 8.45
C LEU A 40 1.64 -12.19 9.33
N SER A 41 2.67 -12.77 8.72
CA SER A 41 3.80 -13.36 9.44
C SER A 41 5.06 -12.51 9.35
N GLU A 42 4.95 -11.29 8.86
CA GLU A 42 6.10 -10.42 8.74
C GLU A 42 6.67 -10.08 10.10
N THR A 43 7.99 -10.15 10.23
CA THR A 43 8.67 -9.82 11.48
C THR A 43 8.97 -8.33 11.55
N LEU A 44 9.12 -7.83 12.78
CA LEU A 44 9.52 -6.46 13.00
C LEU A 44 10.88 -6.17 12.36
N GLU A 45 11.81 -7.11 12.47
CA GLU A 45 13.13 -6.99 11.89
C GLU A 45 13.07 -6.79 10.37
N HIS A 46 12.26 -7.60 9.68
CA HIS A 46 12.08 -7.50 8.24
C HIS A 46 11.46 -6.15 7.86
N LEU A 47 10.52 -5.68 8.66
CA LEU A 47 9.89 -4.40 8.41
C LEU A 47 10.87 -3.23 8.57
N TYR A 48 11.79 -3.32 9.54
CA TYR A 48 12.85 -2.33 9.67
C TYR A 48 13.75 -2.30 8.43
N GLU A 49 14.07 -3.47 7.89
CA GLU A 49 14.89 -3.55 6.67
C GLU A 49 14.20 -2.89 5.48
N ASP A 50 12.92 -3.18 5.30
CA ASP A 50 12.12 -2.56 4.22
C ASP A 50 12.02 -1.05 4.42
N PHE A 51 11.80 -0.62 5.66
CA PHE A 51 11.67 0.80 5.97
C PHE A 51 12.92 1.57 5.57
N ALA A 52 14.09 0.97 5.79
CA ALA A 52 15.37 1.61 5.47
C ALA A 52 15.53 1.85 3.96
N GLN A 53 14.83 1.09 3.12
CA GLN A 53 14.97 1.17 1.67
C GLN A 53 13.85 1.91 0.98
N CYS A 54 12.77 2.21 1.69
CA CYS A 54 11.58 2.80 1.11
C CYS A 54 11.30 4.17 1.70
N THR A 55 10.51 4.96 0.96
CA THR A 55 9.91 6.19 1.51
C THR A 55 8.53 5.82 2.02
N THR A 56 8.27 6.06 3.29
CA THR A 56 6.99 5.69 3.90
C THR A 56 6.26 6.94 4.34
N LEU A 57 4.99 7.03 3.95
CA LEU A 57 4.10 8.11 4.37
C LEU A 57 3.10 7.56 5.38
N LYS A 58 2.66 8.42 6.28
CA LYS A 58 1.69 8.06 7.30
C LYS A 58 0.62 9.14 7.46
N VAL A 59 -0.53 8.73 7.95
CA VAL A 59 -1.60 9.61 8.40
C VAL A 59 -1.93 9.24 9.83
N GLU A 60 -1.93 10.23 10.73
CA GLU A 60 -2.30 10.04 12.13
C GLU A 60 -3.61 10.72 12.43
N ASN A 61 -4.38 10.14 13.38
CA ASN A 61 -5.57 10.80 13.88
C ASN A 61 -5.18 11.79 14.99
N GLU A 62 -6.18 12.41 15.62
CA GLU A 62 -5.95 13.41 16.68
C GLU A 62 -5.19 12.86 17.89
N ASP A 63 -5.31 11.56 18.13
CA ASP A 63 -4.65 10.91 19.26
C ASP A 63 -3.24 10.42 18.94
N GLY A 64 -2.76 10.68 17.72
CA GLY A 64 -1.44 10.23 17.29
C GLY A 64 -1.39 8.80 16.81
N LEU A 65 -2.55 8.15 16.64
CA LEU A 65 -2.62 6.80 16.13
C LEU A 65 -2.44 6.82 14.60
N ILE A 66 -1.54 6.00 14.07
CA ILE A 66 -1.37 5.88 12.63
C ILE A 66 -2.57 5.09 12.08
N VAL A 67 -3.37 5.75 11.25
CA VAL A 67 -4.58 5.16 10.69
C VAL A 67 -4.45 4.83 9.20
N GLY A 68 -3.39 5.30 8.56
CA GLY A 68 -3.12 4.97 7.16
C GLY A 68 -1.64 5.13 6.85
N SER A 69 -1.18 4.39 5.83
CA SER A 69 0.22 4.42 5.42
C SER A 69 0.36 3.87 4.00
N VAL A 70 1.47 4.22 3.36
CA VAL A 70 1.87 3.68 2.06
C VAL A 70 3.38 3.82 1.98
N HIS A 71 4.04 2.90 1.24
CA HIS A 71 5.46 3.10 0.98
C HIS A 71 5.75 3.01 -0.52
N GLY A 72 6.87 3.60 -0.91
CA GLY A 72 7.32 3.56 -2.30
C GLY A 72 8.83 3.51 -2.37
N LYS A 73 9.33 2.97 -3.47
CA LYS A 73 10.76 2.89 -3.74
C LYS A 73 10.98 3.05 -5.23
N VAL A 74 11.87 3.97 -5.60
CA VAL A 74 12.23 4.17 -7.00
C VAL A 74 13.50 3.39 -7.29
N ASP A 75 13.46 2.57 -8.32
CA ASP A 75 14.60 1.77 -8.76
C ASP A 75 14.60 1.80 -10.29
N ASP A 76 15.66 2.34 -10.86
CA ASP A 76 15.84 2.45 -12.30
C ASP A 76 14.63 3.08 -13.02
N GLY A 77 14.14 4.20 -12.46
CA GLY A 77 13.04 4.94 -13.04
C GLY A 77 11.65 4.37 -12.78
N SER A 78 11.56 3.22 -12.11
CA SER A 78 10.28 2.61 -11.77
C SER A 78 9.97 2.78 -10.30
N LEU A 79 8.80 3.33 -10.00
CA LEU A 79 8.32 3.48 -8.64
C LEU A 79 7.50 2.25 -8.26
N TYR A 80 8.00 1.49 -7.31
CA TYR A 80 7.20 0.45 -6.68
C TYR A 80 6.35 1.09 -5.58
N ILE A 81 5.06 0.80 -5.56
CA ILE A 81 4.14 1.27 -4.51
C ILE A 81 3.62 0.04 -3.78
N GLY A 82 3.76 0.03 -2.46
CA GLY A 82 3.32 -1.11 -1.67
C GLY A 82 2.72 -0.69 -0.35
N ARG A 83 2.09 -1.66 0.29
CA ARG A 83 1.55 -1.53 1.64
C ARG A 83 0.66 -0.31 1.83
N LEU A 84 -0.23 -0.08 0.85
CA LEU A 84 -1.27 0.93 1.02
C LEU A 84 -2.27 0.36 2.03
N MET A 85 -2.31 0.96 3.19
CA MET A 85 -3.06 0.46 4.34
C MET A 85 -3.89 1.56 4.97
N VAL A 86 -5.14 1.24 5.32
CA VAL A 86 -6.00 2.14 6.08
C VAL A 86 -6.77 1.29 7.07
N LEU A 87 -6.82 1.71 8.33
CA LEU A 87 -7.61 1.02 9.34
C LEU A 87 -9.05 0.88 8.86
N PRO A 88 -9.70 -0.26 9.12
CA PRO A 88 -11.08 -0.46 8.66
C PRO A 88 -12.03 0.67 9.04
N GLU A 89 -11.91 1.20 10.25
CA GLU A 89 -12.79 2.29 10.73
C GLU A 89 -12.58 3.60 9.98
N TYR A 90 -11.45 3.74 9.29
CA TYR A 90 -11.08 4.96 8.56
C TYR A 90 -11.17 4.81 7.06
N GLN A 91 -11.62 3.66 6.57
CA GLN A 91 -11.78 3.44 5.13
C GLN A 91 -12.97 4.24 4.60
N GLN A 92 -13.00 4.43 3.28
CA GLN A 92 -14.05 5.16 2.57
C GLN A 92 -14.11 6.65 2.93
N ARG A 93 -13.00 7.20 3.41
CA ARG A 93 -12.88 8.64 3.71
C ARG A 93 -11.88 9.33 2.79
N GLY A 94 -11.36 8.60 1.79
CA GLY A 94 -10.40 9.16 0.85
C GLY A 94 -8.94 9.15 1.33
N ILE A 95 -8.65 8.57 2.48
CA ILE A 95 -7.28 8.53 3.02
C ILE A 95 -6.37 7.72 2.11
N GLY A 96 -6.80 6.53 1.71
CA GLY A 96 -6.00 5.68 0.82
C GLY A 96 -5.70 6.35 -0.51
N LYS A 97 -6.69 6.99 -1.09
CA LYS A 97 -6.54 7.71 -2.35
C LYS A 97 -5.54 8.85 -2.23
N ARG A 98 -5.60 9.61 -1.14
CA ARG A 98 -4.67 10.70 -0.89
C ARG A 98 -3.25 10.19 -0.71
N LEU A 99 -3.08 9.11 0.06
CA LEU A 99 -1.76 8.49 0.26
C LEU A 99 -1.19 7.98 -1.06
N PHE A 100 -2.02 7.29 -1.84
CA PHE A 100 -1.61 6.70 -3.11
C PHE A 100 -1.15 7.77 -4.10
N ARG A 101 -1.86 8.88 -4.16
CA ARG A 101 -1.51 9.98 -5.05
C ARG A 101 -0.30 10.75 -4.53
N GLU A 102 -0.19 10.91 -3.22
CA GLU A 102 0.91 11.65 -2.61
C GLU A 102 2.25 10.95 -2.82
N ILE A 103 2.31 9.61 -2.67
CA ILE A 103 3.56 8.90 -2.85
C ILE A 103 4.07 9.02 -4.29
N GLN A 104 3.16 9.02 -5.26
CA GLN A 104 3.52 9.20 -6.66
C GLN A 104 4.03 10.62 -6.93
N SER A 105 3.42 11.59 -6.28
CA SER A 105 3.81 13.00 -6.43
C SER A 105 5.17 13.29 -5.83
N ARG A 106 5.53 12.63 -4.74
CA ARG A 106 6.78 12.88 -4.02
C ARG A 106 8.00 12.20 -4.63
N LEU A 107 7.80 11.11 -5.36
CA LEU A 107 8.91 10.30 -5.88
C LEU A 107 8.91 10.34 -7.41
N PRO A 108 9.81 11.16 -8.01
CA PRO A 108 9.89 11.23 -9.48
C PRO A 108 10.17 9.86 -10.10
N HIS A 109 9.44 9.53 -11.13
CA HIS A 109 9.55 8.22 -11.78
C HIS A 109 9.04 8.29 -13.21
N LEU A 110 9.41 7.28 -14.01
CA LEU A 110 8.96 7.14 -15.39
C LEU A 110 7.83 6.12 -15.50
N ARG A 111 7.72 5.23 -14.52
CA ARG A 111 6.74 4.16 -14.48
C ARG A 111 6.43 3.84 -13.02
N ALA A 112 5.18 3.59 -12.71
CA ALA A 112 4.78 3.11 -11.37
C ALA A 112 4.21 1.71 -11.52
N TRP A 113 4.45 0.85 -10.52
CA TRP A 113 3.90 -0.49 -10.54
C TRP A 113 3.58 -0.96 -9.12
N LEU A 114 2.69 -1.94 -9.06
CA LEU A 114 2.28 -2.54 -7.80
C LEU A 114 1.78 -3.94 -8.04
N CYS A 115 1.60 -4.71 -6.98
CA CYS A 115 0.91 -5.99 -7.06
C CYS A 115 -0.21 -6.03 -6.03
N THR A 116 -1.28 -6.72 -6.37
CA THR A 116 -2.46 -6.82 -5.52
C THR A 116 -3.16 -8.14 -5.79
N CYS A 117 -3.97 -8.58 -4.84
CA CYS A 117 -4.73 -9.81 -5.02
C CYS A 117 -5.94 -9.52 -5.90
N GLN A 118 -6.00 -10.18 -7.05
CA GLN A 118 -7.06 -9.96 -8.04
C GLN A 118 -8.45 -10.26 -7.48
N GLN A 119 -8.56 -11.19 -6.55
CA GLN A 119 -9.84 -11.59 -5.95
C GLN A 119 -10.38 -10.59 -4.93
N VAL A 120 -9.54 -9.68 -4.45
CA VAL A 120 -10.00 -8.62 -3.55
C VAL A 120 -10.40 -7.42 -4.41
N ARG A 121 -11.68 -7.39 -4.77
CA ARG A 121 -12.17 -6.47 -5.81
C ARG A 121 -12.06 -4.98 -5.48
N PRO A 122 -12.41 -4.50 -4.27
CA PRO A 122 -12.37 -3.06 -4.04
C PRO A 122 -11.00 -2.42 -4.28
N PRO A 123 -9.88 -2.93 -3.73
CA PRO A 123 -8.58 -2.35 -4.06
C PRO A 123 -8.18 -2.56 -5.51
N TYR A 124 -8.46 -3.74 -6.08
CA TYR A 124 -8.13 -4.00 -7.47
C TYR A 124 -8.79 -2.98 -8.39
N GLU A 125 -10.09 -2.75 -8.20
CA GLU A 125 -10.85 -1.79 -9.00
C GLU A 125 -10.40 -0.36 -8.75
N PHE A 126 -9.99 -0.04 -7.53
CA PHE A 126 -9.44 1.27 -7.21
C PHE A 126 -8.20 1.56 -8.08
N TYR A 127 -7.28 0.60 -8.16
CA TYR A 127 -6.07 0.80 -8.97
C TYR A 127 -6.39 0.97 -10.45
N LEU A 128 -7.38 0.23 -10.95
CA LEU A 128 -7.81 0.40 -12.34
C LEU A 128 -8.35 1.81 -12.58
N ARG A 129 -9.16 2.33 -11.64
CA ARG A 129 -9.69 3.69 -11.75
C ARG A 129 -8.59 4.74 -11.67
N GLU A 130 -7.48 4.44 -10.98
CA GLU A 130 -6.34 5.35 -10.90
C GLU A 130 -5.47 5.28 -12.16
N GLY A 131 -5.85 4.49 -13.14
CA GLY A 131 -5.17 4.42 -14.43
C GLY A 131 -4.13 3.32 -14.56
N PHE A 132 -4.04 2.45 -13.57
CA PHE A 132 -3.12 1.31 -13.64
C PHE A 132 -3.73 0.20 -14.47
N LYS A 133 -2.88 -0.56 -15.16
CA LYS A 133 -3.30 -1.65 -16.03
C LYS A 133 -2.57 -2.93 -15.68
N PRO A 134 -3.28 -4.07 -15.64
CA PRO A 134 -2.60 -5.34 -15.38
C PRO A 134 -1.69 -5.70 -16.56
N TYR A 135 -0.50 -6.21 -16.24
CA TYR A 135 0.46 -6.64 -17.26
C TYR A 135 1.04 -8.03 -16.99
N GLN A 136 0.82 -8.56 -15.81
CA GLN A 136 1.36 -9.87 -15.42
C GLN A 136 0.53 -10.41 -14.29
N SER A 137 0.50 -11.74 -14.13
CA SER A 137 -0.19 -12.37 -13.01
C SER A 137 0.54 -13.62 -12.60
N GLU A 138 0.33 -14.02 -11.34
CA GLU A 138 0.96 -15.20 -10.75
C GLU A 138 0.00 -15.86 -9.78
N VAL A 139 -0.22 -17.17 -9.93
CA VAL A 139 -1.04 -17.92 -8.99
C VAL A 139 -0.21 -18.16 -7.73
N VAL A 140 -0.71 -17.71 -6.58
CA VAL A 140 0.02 -17.79 -5.31
C VAL A 140 -0.64 -18.73 -4.29
N GLY A 141 -1.81 -19.27 -4.64
CA GLY A 141 -2.52 -20.20 -3.79
C GLY A 141 -3.84 -20.62 -4.43
N PRO A 142 -4.58 -21.55 -3.83
CA PRO A 142 -5.86 -21.97 -4.38
C PRO A 142 -6.83 -20.80 -4.48
N GLY A 143 -7.23 -20.47 -5.71
CA GLY A 143 -8.14 -19.35 -5.96
C GLY A 143 -7.55 -17.98 -5.72
N LEU A 144 -6.22 -17.87 -5.54
CA LEU A 144 -5.56 -16.60 -5.27
C LEU A 144 -4.55 -16.29 -6.36
N THR A 145 -4.69 -15.12 -6.97
CA THR A 145 -3.83 -14.65 -8.04
C THR A 145 -3.31 -13.26 -7.73
N TRP A 146 -1.99 -13.08 -7.74
CA TRP A 146 -1.38 -11.77 -7.72
C TRP A 146 -1.48 -11.18 -9.11
N ALA A 147 -2.02 -9.97 -9.20
CA ALA A 147 -2.02 -9.19 -10.43
C ALA A 147 -0.97 -8.09 -10.29
N TYR A 148 -0.12 -7.95 -11.29
CA TYR A 148 0.87 -6.88 -11.35
C TYR A 148 0.32 -5.80 -12.28
N LEU A 149 0.22 -4.59 -11.75
CA LEU A 149 -0.36 -3.46 -12.48
C LEU A 149 0.68 -2.36 -12.65
N GLU A 150 0.62 -1.64 -13.75
CA GLU A 150 1.56 -0.56 -14.01
C GLU A 150 0.85 0.63 -14.63
N LYS A 151 1.49 1.77 -14.49
CA LYS A 151 1.06 3.01 -15.11
C LYS A 151 2.29 3.78 -15.55
N THR A 152 2.32 4.19 -16.81
CA THR A 152 3.32 5.14 -17.29
C THR A 152 2.65 6.50 -17.34
N PRO A 153 3.30 7.55 -16.82
CA PRO A 153 2.72 8.88 -16.91
C PRO A 153 2.50 9.23 -18.38
N MET A 154 1.37 9.83 -18.67
CA MET A 154 1.15 10.36 -19.99
C MET A 154 2.15 11.49 -20.19
N THR A 155 3.20 11.21 -20.95
CA THR A 155 4.02 12.29 -21.44
C THR A 155 3.14 13.04 -22.42
N GLY A 156 2.86 14.27 -22.16
CA GLY A 156 1.99 15.09 -22.99
C GLY A 156 2.45 15.18 -24.42
N CYS A 157 2.68 14.08 -25.01
CA CYS A 157 2.98 14.06 -26.43
C CYS A 157 1.85 14.67 -27.17
#